data_ebdfd57de2774fd6fd6086c8de6f1548
#
_entry.id   ebdfd57de2774fd6fd6086c8de6f1548
#
_cell.length_a   1.000
_cell.length_b   1.000
_cell.length_c   1.000
_cell.angle_alpha   90.00
_cell.angle_beta   90.00
_cell.angle_gamma   90.00
#
_symmetry.space_group_name_H-M   'P 1'
#
loop_
_entity.id
_entity.type
_entity.pdbx_description
1 polymer ?
#
loop_
_entity_poly.entity_id
_entity_poly.type
_entity_poly.pdbx_seq_one_letter_code
_entity_poly.pdbx_strand_id
1 'polypeptide(L)'
;PYGATSVITPFNFPLEIPALQSLASVWMGNKCTVKIDERVQIVYEQFLRLCHACGFPKDALDLIYCSGPAFNDVLIRGDAKMTLFTGSQAVAEKLTLDLRGKVKLEDAGFDWKILGPDVDDFEYVAWQADQDAYAFSGQKCSAQSICFVHENWEAAGFVEKIKATAAQRNVGDLSAGPVLSWSTDKMLDHVGKVAALPGAKVVFGGRKLAGSEAFHAAYGGLEPTAVEVPLATMLASPETFELVTTELFGPFQVLVPYADDQLDLVLEACERMTNHLTAAVVSN
;
A
#
# COMPACT_ATOMS: atom_id res chain seq x y z
N PRO A 1 24.06 -8.26 -18.84
CA PRO A 1 23.70 -8.88 -17.54
C PRO A 1 24.62 -8.39 -16.42
N TYR A 2 24.07 -8.35 -15.19
CA TYR A 2 24.85 -8.07 -13.99
C TYR A 2 25.60 -9.32 -13.48
N GLY A 3 25.08 -10.50 -13.79
CA GLY A 3 25.56 -11.80 -13.27
C GLY A 3 24.65 -12.33 -12.17
N ALA A 4 25.12 -12.40 -10.92
CA ALA A 4 24.30 -12.78 -9.78
C ALA A 4 23.41 -11.61 -9.34
N THR A 5 22.11 -11.79 -9.45
CA THR A 5 21.11 -10.81 -9.02
C THR A 5 20.20 -11.40 -7.95
N SER A 6 19.51 -10.56 -7.21
CA SER A 6 18.50 -11.01 -6.26
C SER A 6 17.23 -10.17 -6.36
N VAL A 7 16.13 -10.76 -5.90
CA VAL A 7 14.81 -10.15 -5.86
C VAL A 7 14.21 -10.42 -4.49
N ILE A 8 13.75 -9.36 -3.82
CA ILE A 8 13.04 -9.44 -2.55
C ILE A 8 11.68 -8.80 -2.75
N THR A 9 10.61 -9.56 -2.49
CA THR A 9 9.24 -9.11 -2.77
C THR A 9 8.34 -9.14 -1.54
N PRO A 10 7.32 -8.25 -1.49
CA PRO A 10 6.38 -8.16 -0.41
C PRO A 10 5.28 -9.24 -0.50
N PHE A 11 4.35 -9.18 0.45
CA PHE A 11 3.24 -10.15 0.55
C PHE A 11 2.03 -9.80 -0.32
N ASN A 12 1.82 -8.53 -0.69
CA ASN A 12 0.57 -8.05 -1.25
C ASN A 12 0.33 -8.46 -2.72
N PHE A 13 1.39 -8.67 -3.49
CA PHE A 13 1.30 -9.19 -4.87
C PHE A 13 2.19 -10.44 -5.03
N PRO A 14 1.75 -11.59 -4.48
CA PRO A 14 2.62 -12.76 -4.30
C PRO A 14 2.99 -13.51 -5.59
N LEU A 15 2.35 -13.21 -6.70
CA LEU A 15 2.67 -13.74 -8.02
C LEU A 15 3.23 -12.66 -8.95
N GLU A 16 2.56 -11.53 -9.04
CA GLU A 16 2.89 -10.48 -10.01
C GLU A 16 4.30 -9.94 -9.82
N ILE A 17 4.61 -9.39 -8.65
CA ILE A 17 5.91 -8.75 -8.40
C ILE A 17 7.07 -9.73 -8.53
N PRO A 18 7.07 -10.92 -7.88
CA PRO A 18 8.16 -11.85 -8.04
C PRO A 18 8.31 -12.38 -9.47
N ALA A 19 7.22 -12.65 -10.18
CA ALA A 19 7.28 -13.10 -11.56
C ALA A 19 7.85 -12.01 -12.47
N LEU A 20 7.33 -10.79 -12.39
CA LEU A 20 7.76 -9.66 -13.20
C LEU A 20 9.26 -9.39 -13.02
N GLN A 21 9.73 -9.28 -11.80
CA GLN A 21 11.12 -8.90 -11.51
C GLN A 21 12.10 -10.04 -11.77
N SER A 22 11.81 -11.25 -11.33
CA SER A 22 12.74 -12.37 -11.45
C SER A 22 12.85 -12.91 -12.87
N LEU A 23 11.70 -13.06 -13.58
CA LEU A 23 11.74 -13.51 -14.97
C LEU A 23 12.39 -12.48 -15.89
N ALA A 24 12.14 -11.17 -15.66
CA ALA A 24 12.84 -10.11 -16.37
C ALA A 24 14.36 -10.17 -16.14
N SER A 25 14.78 -10.42 -14.90
CA SER A 25 16.19 -10.59 -14.57
C SER A 25 16.83 -11.77 -15.31
N VAL A 26 16.17 -12.94 -15.30
CA VAL A 26 16.64 -14.14 -16.03
C VAL A 26 16.64 -13.91 -17.53
N TRP A 27 15.60 -13.28 -18.08
CA TRP A 27 15.51 -12.94 -19.50
C TRP A 27 16.67 -12.08 -19.99
N MET A 28 17.17 -11.21 -19.11
CA MET A 28 18.35 -10.40 -19.38
C MET A 28 19.68 -11.16 -19.17
N GLY A 29 19.66 -12.47 -19.00
CA GLY A 29 20.84 -13.34 -18.89
C GLY A 29 21.48 -13.35 -17.49
N ASN A 30 20.75 -12.95 -16.45
CA ASN A 30 21.25 -13.03 -15.08
C ASN A 30 20.90 -14.38 -14.42
N LYS A 31 21.66 -14.75 -13.40
CA LYS A 31 21.24 -15.76 -12.43
C LYS A 31 20.54 -15.07 -11.27
N CYS A 32 19.29 -15.43 -11.04
CA CYS A 32 18.43 -14.73 -10.11
C CYS A 32 18.13 -15.58 -8.87
N THR A 33 18.31 -15.01 -7.69
CA THR A 33 17.88 -15.59 -6.42
C THR A 33 16.71 -14.79 -5.88
N VAL A 34 15.59 -15.45 -5.54
CA VAL A 34 14.35 -14.79 -5.11
C VAL A 34 14.05 -15.14 -3.66
N LYS A 35 13.73 -14.12 -2.87
CA LYS A 35 13.15 -14.24 -1.53
C LYS A 35 11.81 -13.53 -1.49
N ILE A 36 10.75 -14.25 -1.24
CA ILE A 36 9.39 -13.73 -1.11
C ILE A 36 9.02 -13.65 0.37
N ASP A 37 8.07 -12.79 0.71
CA ASP A 37 7.53 -12.75 2.07
C ASP A 37 7.02 -14.13 2.49
N GLU A 38 7.41 -14.56 3.70
CA GLU A 38 7.16 -15.91 4.20
C GLU A 38 5.69 -16.29 4.29
N ARG A 39 4.79 -15.31 4.40
CA ARG A 39 3.33 -15.52 4.48
C ARG A 39 2.73 -16.03 3.18
N VAL A 40 3.37 -15.76 2.03
CA VAL A 40 2.76 -15.96 0.69
C VAL A 40 3.68 -16.67 -0.31
N GLN A 41 4.86 -17.06 0.07
CA GLN A 41 5.89 -17.63 -0.85
C GLN A 41 5.43 -18.87 -1.60
N ILE A 42 4.47 -19.63 -1.06
CA ILE A 42 3.89 -20.82 -1.70
C ILE A 42 3.26 -20.51 -3.07
N VAL A 43 2.73 -19.31 -3.25
CA VAL A 43 2.08 -18.88 -4.51
C VAL A 43 3.09 -18.90 -5.66
N TYR A 44 4.24 -18.26 -5.45
CA TYR A 44 5.29 -18.22 -6.46
C TYR A 44 6.00 -19.57 -6.63
N GLU A 45 6.13 -20.35 -5.56
CA GLU A 45 6.67 -21.71 -5.66
C GLU A 45 5.86 -22.57 -6.62
N GLN A 46 4.52 -22.56 -6.51
CA GLN A 46 3.67 -23.32 -7.44
C GLN A 46 3.82 -22.83 -8.89
N PHE A 47 3.90 -21.53 -9.09
CA PHE A 47 4.18 -20.96 -10.41
C PHE A 47 5.54 -21.41 -10.96
N LEU A 48 6.58 -21.38 -10.16
CA LEU A 48 7.92 -21.81 -10.57
C LEU A 48 7.96 -23.30 -10.90
N ARG A 49 7.25 -24.14 -10.14
CA ARG A 49 7.08 -25.58 -10.46
C ARG A 49 6.40 -25.80 -11.80
N LEU A 50 5.38 -24.99 -12.12
CA LEU A 50 4.74 -25.00 -13.44
C LEU A 50 5.73 -24.60 -14.54
N CYS A 51 6.49 -23.53 -14.33
CA CYS A 51 7.53 -23.11 -15.29
C CYS A 51 8.54 -24.22 -15.56
N HIS A 52 9.02 -24.93 -14.52
CA HIS A 52 9.94 -26.05 -14.66
C HIS A 52 9.31 -27.22 -15.43
N ALA A 53 8.01 -27.50 -15.20
CA ALA A 53 7.29 -28.53 -15.96
C ALA A 53 7.15 -28.17 -17.45
N CYS A 54 7.14 -26.87 -17.77
CA CYS A 54 7.12 -26.34 -19.13
C CYS A 54 8.54 -26.19 -19.76
N GLY A 55 9.59 -26.64 -19.08
CA GLY A 55 10.96 -26.63 -19.62
C GLY A 55 11.81 -25.43 -19.18
N PHE A 56 11.37 -24.58 -18.24
CA PHE A 56 12.20 -23.53 -17.69
C PHE A 56 13.42 -24.13 -16.95
N PRO A 57 14.65 -23.67 -17.22
CA PRO A 57 15.85 -24.25 -16.63
C PRO A 57 15.86 -24.10 -15.10
N LYS A 58 16.15 -25.20 -14.39
CA LYS A 58 16.14 -25.22 -12.93
C LYS A 58 17.29 -24.41 -12.29
N ASP A 59 18.37 -24.21 -13.05
CA ASP A 59 19.55 -23.48 -12.59
C ASP A 59 19.53 -21.99 -12.94
N ALA A 60 18.45 -21.50 -13.57
CA ALA A 60 18.31 -20.09 -13.95
C ALA A 60 17.83 -19.22 -12.80
N LEU A 61 17.04 -19.80 -11.89
CA LEU A 61 16.40 -19.08 -10.78
C LEU A 61 16.32 -19.97 -9.53
N ASP A 62 16.77 -19.42 -8.40
CA ASP A 62 16.67 -20.05 -7.08
C ASP A 62 15.65 -19.34 -6.21
N LEU A 63 14.69 -20.07 -5.66
CA LEU A 63 13.75 -19.59 -4.65
C LEU A 63 14.25 -20.01 -3.26
N ILE A 64 14.49 -19.03 -2.38
CA ILE A 64 15.05 -19.28 -1.04
C ILE A 64 14.01 -18.95 0.04
N TYR A 65 13.82 -19.88 0.94
CA TYR A 65 12.99 -19.78 2.13
C TYR A 65 13.85 -19.44 3.34
N CYS A 66 13.83 -18.18 3.75
CA CYS A 66 14.54 -17.71 4.93
C CYS A 66 13.97 -16.39 5.45
N SER A 67 14.38 -15.99 6.65
CA SER A 67 14.05 -14.67 7.18
C SER A 67 14.76 -13.55 6.41
N GLY A 68 14.24 -12.33 6.49
CA GLY A 68 14.86 -11.15 5.88
C GLY A 68 16.32 -10.93 6.29
N PRO A 69 16.65 -10.96 7.61
CA PRO A 69 18.04 -10.83 8.07
C PRO A 69 18.97 -11.92 7.53
N ALA A 70 18.52 -13.18 7.48
CA ALA A 70 19.31 -14.27 6.93
C ALA A 70 19.59 -14.08 5.43
N PHE A 71 18.59 -13.60 4.67
CA PHE A 71 18.79 -13.32 3.26
C PHE A 71 19.75 -12.15 3.02
N ASN A 72 19.64 -11.10 3.83
CA ASN A 72 20.57 -9.98 3.78
C ASN A 72 22.04 -10.42 3.98
N ASP A 73 22.28 -11.32 4.94
CA ASP A 73 23.60 -11.94 5.14
C ASP A 73 24.09 -12.70 3.88
N VAL A 74 23.18 -13.43 3.21
CA VAL A 74 23.50 -14.11 1.94
C VAL A 74 23.90 -13.10 0.87
N LEU A 75 23.18 -11.97 0.75
CA LEU A 75 23.47 -10.94 -0.25
C LEU A 75 24.83 -10.27 -0.02
N ILE A 76 25.14 -9.95 1.24
CA ILE A 76 26.43 -9.32 1.62
C ILE A 76 27.60 -10.27 1.33
N ARG A 77 27.52 -11.53 1.78
CA ARG A 77 28.58 -12.53 1.62
C ARG A 77 28.71 -13.03 0.18
N GLY A 78 27.57 -13.15 -0.53
CA GLY A 78 27.53 -13.61 -1.92
C GLY A 78 27.88 -12.53 -2.93
N ASP A 79 28.12 -11.29 -2.51
CA ASP A 79 28.41 -10.15 -3.37
C ASP A 79 27.41 -10.02 -4.54
N ALA A 80 26.12 -10.04 -4.21
CA ALA A 80 25.08 -9.82 -5.20
C ALA A 80 25.34 -8.52 -5.97
N LYS A 81 25.27 -8.58 -7.28
CA LYS A 81 25.63 -7.45 -8.14
C LYS A 81 24.53 -6.42 -8.26
N MET A 82 23.29 -6.87 -8.10
CA MET A 82 22.09 -6.03 -8.07
C MET A 82 20.99 -6.74 -7.30
N THR A 83 20.34 -6.02 -6.42
CA THR A 83 19.13 -6.47 -5.72
C THR A 83 17.95 -5.60 -6.16
N LEU A 84 16.82 -6.21 -6.53
CA LEU A 84 15.54 -5.55 -6.68
C LEU A 84 14.76 -5.77 -5.39
N PHE A 85 14.31 -4.70 -4.76
CA PHE A 85 13.57 -4.75 -3.51
C PHE A 85 12.26 -3.99 -3.65
N THR A 86 11.16 -4.64 -3.27
CA THR A 86 9.86 -4.01 -3.08
C THR A 86 9.38 -4.31 -1.67
N GLY A 87 9.08 -3.27 -0.88
CA GLY A 87 8.66 -3.45 0.51
C GLY A 87 8.63 -2.14 1.30
N SER A 88 8.80 -2.23 2.63
CA SER A 88 8.74 -1.05 3.50
C SER A 88 10.00 -0.19 3.43
N GLN A 89 9.83 1.12 3.61
CA GLN A 89 10.89 2.13 3.61
C GLN A 89 12.02 1.79 4.59
N ALA A 90 11.71 1.41 5.82
CA ALA A 90 12.73 1.10 6.81
C ALA A 90 13.67 -0.04 6.39
N VAL A 91 13.14 -1.05 5.68
CA VAL A 91 13.96 -2.13 5.12
C VAL A 91 14.73 -1.65 3.89
N ALA A 92 14.13 -0.82 3.05
CA ALA A 92 14.78 -0.24 1.87
C ALA A 92 16.03 0.58 2.25
N GLU A 93 15.90 1.46 3.24
CA GLU A 93 17.02 2.26 3.76
C GLU A 93 18.15 1.38 4.31
N LYS A 94 17.80 0.36 5.10
CA LYS A 94 18.77 -0.60 5.62
C LYS A 94 19.52 -1.32 4.49
N LEU A 95 18.82 -1.84 3.50
CA LEU A 95 19.43 -2.55 2.37
C LEU A 95 20.32 -1.62 1.53
N THR A 96 19.94 -0.36 1.38
CA THR A 96 20.78 0.63 0.68
C THR A 96 22.15 0.77 1.32
N LEU A 97 22.19 0.85 2.63
CA LEU A 97 23.44 0.94 3.39
C LEU A 97 24.22 -0.39 3.33
N ASP A 98 23.58 -1.50 3.65
CA ASP A 98 24.21 -2.82 3.74
C ASP A 98 24.79 -3.29 2.39
N LEU A 99 24.08 -3.01 1.30
CA LEU A 99 24.47 -3.41 -0.07
C LEU A 99 25.24 -2.31 -0.82
N ARG A 100 25.57 -1.20 -0.15
CA ARG A 100 26.35 -0.10 -0.71
C ARG A 100 25.76 0.44 -2.02
N GLY A 101 24.46 0.63 -2.06
CA GLY A 101 23.73 1.14 -3.22
C GLY A 101 23.53 0.14 -4.37
N LYS A 102 23.93 -1.13 -4.24
CA LYS A 102 23.65 -2.18 -5.23
C LYS A 102 22.20 -2.68 -5.13
N VAL A 103 21.26 -1.75 -5.00
CA VAL A 103 19.83 -2.05 -4.84
C VAL A 103 19.01 -1.08 -5.67
N LYS A 104 17.93 -1.57 -6.26
CA LYS A 104 16.84 -0.78 -6.84
C LYS A 104 15.61 -0.98 -5.95
N LEU A 105 15.04 0.12 -5.55
CA LEU A 105 13.99 0.16 -4.53
C LEU A 105 12.65 0.55 -5.13
N GLU A 106 11.61 -0.12 -4.66
CA GLU A 106 10.23 0.34 -4.66
C GLU A 106 9.75 0.19 -3.23
N ASP A 107 9.67 1.28 -2.50
CA ASP A 107 9.21 1.32 -1.12
C ASP A 107 7.81 1.93 -1.02
N ALA A 108 7.11 1.55 0.03
CA ALA A 108 5.77 2.03 0.29
C ALA A 108 5.78 3.53 0.57
N GLY A 109 4.67 4.20 0.28
CA GLY A 109 4.46 5.60 0.53
C GLY A 109 3.03 5.91 0.96
N PHE A 110 2.81 7.14 1.34
CA PHE A 110 1.49 7.64 1.70
C PHE A 110 0.89 8.39 0.50
N ASP A 111 0.09 7.68 -0.29
CA ASP A 111 -0.42 8.16 -1.57
C ASP A 111 -1.62 9.09 -1.41
N TRP A 112 -1.67 10.14 -2.23
CA TRP A 112 -2.66 11.18 -2.11
C TRP A 112 -3.43 11.45 -3.40
N LYS A 113 -4.66 11.95 -3.23
CA LYS A 113 -5.51 12.45 -4.31
C LYS A 113 -6.02 13.83 -3.95
N ILE A 114 -6.02 14.75 -4.92
CA ILE A 114 -6.64 16.07 -4.81
C ILE A 114 -7.83 16.12 -5.77
N LEU A 115 -9.01 16.38 -5.25
CA LEU A 115 -10.20 16.72 -6.03
C LEU A 115 -10.29 18.25 -6.08
N GLY A 116 -10.07 18.84 -7.27
CA GLY A 116 -10.14 20.28 -7.51
C GLY A 116 -11.56 20.82 -7.47
N PRO A 117 -11.77 22.13 -7.75
CA PRO A 117 -13.08 22.75 -7.62
C PRO A 117 -14.11 22.27 -8.65
N ASP A 118 -13.66 21.66 -9.74
CA ASP A 118 -14.52 21.19 -10.84
C ASP A 118 -15.09 19.82 -10.52
N VAL A 119 -16.42 19.75 -10.41
CA VAL A 119 -17.12 18.47 -10.22
C VAL A 119 -17.50 17.91 -11.60
N ASP A 120 -16.61 17.15 -12.19
CA ASP A 120 -16.83 16.50 -13.48
C ASP A 120 -16.69 14.98 -13.33
N ASP A 121 -17.31 14.21 -14.23
CA ASP A 121 -17.31 12.74 -14.21
C ASP A 121 -17.56 12.12 -12.82
N PHE A 122 -18.44 12.73 -12.04
CA PHE A 122 -18.68 12.43 -10.61
C PHE A 122 -18.77 10.94 -10.29
N GLU A 123 -19.56 10.18 -11.06
CA GLU A 123 -19.76 8.75 -10.83
C GLU A 123 -18.46 7.95 -11.00
N TYR A 124 -17.67 8.29 -12.03
CA TYR A 124 -16.39 7.65 -12.29
C TYR A 124 -15.35 8.00 -11.22
N VAL A 125 -15.24 9.27 -10.86
CA VAL A 125 -14.27 9.73 -9.84
C VAL A 125 -14.58 9.13 -8.47
N ALA A 126 -15.85 9.07 -8.09
CA ALA A 126 -16.25 8.45 -6.83
C ALA A 126 -15.99 6.93 -6.82
N TRP A 127 -16.27 6.25 -7.93
CA TRP A 127 -15.93 4.84 -8.10
C TRP A 127 -14.41 4.62 -8.03
N GLN A 128 -13.63 5.44 -8.73
CA GLN A 128 -12.17 5.36 -8.74
C GLN A 128 -11.59 5.58 -7.34
N ALA A 129 -12.09 6.57 -6.59
CA ALA A 129 -11.63 6.84 -5.23
C ALA A 129 -11.92 5.66 -4.28
N ASP A 130 -13.07 4.98 -4.42
CA ASP A 130 -13.36 3.75 -3.68
C ASP A 130 -12.40 2.61 -4.06
N GLN A 131 -12.16 2.41 -5.37
CA GLN A 131 -11.24 1.36 -5.84
C GLN A 131 -9.80 1.60 -5.39
N ASP A 132 -9.34 2.85 -5.42
CA ASP A 132 -7.99 3.22 -5.02
C ASP A 132 -7.77 2.99 -3.52
N ALA A 133 -8.76 3.33 -2.69
CA ALA A 133 -8.64 3.21 -1.24
C ALA A 133 -8.89 1.78 -0.71
N TYR A 134 -9.85 1.03 -1.31
CA TYR A 134 -10.38 -0.19 -0.66
C TYR A 134 -10.26 -1.47 -1.47
N ALA A 135 -9.98 -1.41 -2.77
CA ALA A 135 -9.75 -2.64 -3.53
C ALA A 135 -8.57 -3.40 -2.92
N PHE A 136 -8.67 -4.74 -2.89
CA PHE A 136 -7.67 -5.61 -2.27
C PHE A 136 -7.48 -5.31 -0.76
N SER A 137 -8.55 -4.85 -0.08
CA SER A 137 -8.52 -4.39 1.31
C SER A 137 -7.43 -3.33 1.58
N GLY A 138 -7.18 -2.43 0.62
CA GLY A 138 -6.22 -1.36 0.73
C GLY A 138 -4.74 -1.80 0.78
N GLN A 139 -4.44 -3.08 0.50
CA GLN A 139 -3.08 -3.61 0.58
C GLN A 139 -2.33 -3.44 -0.74
N LYS A 140 -2.31 -2.25 -1.27
CA LYS A 140 -1.57 -1.87 -2.49
C LYS A 140 -0.58 -0.77 -2.14
N CYS A 141 0.63 -0.86 -2.69
CA CYS A 141 1.62 0.22 -2.59
C CYS A 141 1.14 1.54 -3.22
N SER A 142 0.18 1.45 -4.14
CA SER A 142 -0.49 2.56 -4.81
C SER A 142 -1.89 2.87 -4.26
N ALA A 143 -2.25 2.39 -3.06
CA ALA A 143 -3.56 2.67 -2.46
C ALA A 143 -3.66 4.13 -2.03
N GLN A 144 -4.80 4.76 -2.35
CA GLN A 144 -5.11 6.10 -1.87
C GLN A 144 -5.22 6.10 -0.34
N SER A 145 -4.27 6.73 0.34
CA SER A 145 -4.24 6.86 1.80
C SER A 145 -4.92 8.13 2.28
N ILE A 146 -4.89 9.19 1.46
CA ILE A 146 -5.54 10.47 1.76
C ILE A 146 -6.17 11.06 0.51
N CYS A 147 -7.35 11.67 0.68
CA CYS A 147 -8.04 12.42 -0.36
C CYS A 147 -8.36 13.82 0.14
N PHE A 148 -7.80 14.83 -0.51
CA PHE A 148 -8.20 16.22 -0.31
C PHE A 148 -9.45 16.49 -1.14
N VAL A 149 -10.57 16.81 -0.46
CA VAL A 149 -11.89 16.91 -1.07
C VAL A 149 -12.31 18.36 -1.09
N HIS A 150 -12.38 18.96 -2.28
CA HIS A 150 -12.89 20.32 -2.41
C HIS A 150 -14.37 20.40 -1.98
N GLU A 151 -14.78 21.49 -1.37
CA GLU A 151 -16.16 21.69 -0.84
C GLU A 151 -17.25 21.45 -1.89
N ASN A 152 -16.99 21.69 -3.17
CA ASN A 152 -17.92 21.42 -4.26
C ASN A 152 -18.25 19.92 -4.41
N TRP A 153 -17.25 19.04 -4.18
CA TRP A 153 -17.46 17.58 -4.19
C TRP A 153 -18.25 17.11 -2.98
N GLU A 154 -18.01 17.70 -1.80
CA GLU A 154 -18.85 17.46 -0.63
C GLU A 154 -20.29 17.84 -0.90
N ALA A 155 -20.53 19.06 -1.41
CA ALA A 155 -21.87 19.54 -1.77
C ALA A 155 -22.55 18.67 -2.83
N ALA A 156 -21.80 18.07 -3.76
CA ALA A 156 -22.30 17.13 -4.75
C ALA A 156 -22.61 15.74 -4.18
N GLY A 157 -22.26 15.44 -2.90
CA GLY A 157 -22.54 14.15 -2.25
C GLY A 157 -21.46 13.10 -2.42
N PHE A 158 -20.21 13.49 -2.71
CA PHE A 158 -19.10 12.57 -2.93
C PHE A 158 -18.89 11.60 -1.75
N VAL A 159 -18.90 12.11 -0.53
CA VAL A 159 -18.66 11.31 0.68
C VAL A 159 -19.75 10.23 0.85
N GLU A 160 -21.03 10.57 0.64
CA GLU A 160 -22.13 9.60 0.72
C GLU A 160 -22.03 8.55 -0.42
N LYS A 161 -21.55 8.96 -1.59
CA LYS A 161 -21.35 8.04 -2.71
C LYS A 161 -20.26 7.00 -2.43
N ILE A 162 -19.06 7.42 -2.00
CA ILE A 162 -17.98 6.48 -1.66
C ILE A 162 -18.37 5.58 -0.48
N LYS A 163 -19.08 6.10 0.52
CA LYS A 163 -19.61 5.31 1.65
C LYS A 163 -20.57 4.22 1.17
N ALA A 164 -21.50 4.55 0.27
CA ALA A 164 -22.44 3.58 -0.28
C ALA A 164 -21.75 2.47 -1.09
N THR A 165 -20.71 2.81 -1.84
CA THR A 165 -19.90 1.85 -2.61
C THR A 165 -19.06 0.98 -1.66
N ALA A 166 -18.38 1.57 -0.71
CA ALA A 166 -17.57 0.88 0.30
C ALA A 166 -18.38 -0.14 1.13
N ALA A 167 -19.64 0.19 1.46
CA ALA A 167 -20.51 -0.68 2.21
C ALA A 167 -20.92 -1.97 1.48
N GLN A 168 -20.69 -2.08 0.17
CA GLN A 168 -20.98 -3.29 -0.60
C GLN A 168 -19.89 -4.35 -0.45
N ARG A 169 -18.70 -3.98 0.05
CA ARG A 169 -17.56 -4.89 0.15
C ARG A 169 -17.75 -5.88 1.31
N ASN A 170 -17.53 -7.14 1.02
CA ASN A 170 -17.73 -8.20 2.01
C ASN A 170 -16.81 -9.41 1.75
N VAL A 171 -16.70 -10.27 2.75
CA VAL A 171 -15.85 -11.48 2.68
C VAL A 171 -16.44 -12.55 1.75
N GLY A 172 -17.78 -12.59 1.62
CA GLY A 172 -18.48 -13.66 0.89
C GLY A 172 -18.23 -13.65 -0.62
N ASP A 173 -18.07 -12.47 -1.22
CA ASP A 173 -17.74 -12.29 -2.64
C ASP A 173 -16.26 -11.95 -2.89
N LEU A 174 -15.43 -12.01 -1.84
CA LEU A 174 -14.00 -11.72 -1.86
C LEU A 174 -13.66 -10.27 -2.21
N SER A 175 -14.60 -9.34 -2.14
CA SER A 175 -14.34 -7.91 -2.32
C SER A 175 -13.68 -7.26 -1.08
N ALA A 176 -13.71 -7.95 0.07
CA ALA A 176 -12.93 -7.66 1.27
C ALA A 176 -12.26 -8.93 1.76
N GLY A 177 -11.04 -8.81 2.27
CA GLY A 177 -10.23 -9.94 2.73
C GLY A 177 -9.36 -9.62 3.94
N PRO A 178 -8.53 -10.58 4.39
CA PRO A 178 -7.65 -10.37 5.52
C PRO A 178 -6.56 -9.34 5.21
N VAL A 179 -6.24 -8.52 6.21
CA VAL A 179 -5.08 -7.63 6.20
C VAL A 179 -3.90 -8.38 6.84
N LEU A 180 -2.82 -8.54 6.08
CA LEU A 180 -1.69 -9.37 6.47
C LEU A 180 -0.62 -8.61 7.30
N SER A 181 -0.64 -7.28 7.24
CA SER A 181 0.36 -6.42 7.88
C SER A 181 0.00 -6.01 9.31
N TRP A 182 -1.30 -5.88 9.61
CA TRP A 182 -1.81 -5.34 10.86
C TRP A 182 -2.90 -6.23 11.47
N SER A 183 -2.90 -6.37 12.79
CA SER A 183 -4.05 -6.97 13.49
C SER A 183 -5.24 -6.01 13.51
N THR A 184 -6.46 -6.55 13.68
CA THR A 184 -7.68 -5.74 13.82
C THR A 184 -7.56 -4.68 14.91
N ASP A 185 -7.04 -5.07 16.09
CA ASP A 185 -6.92 -4.16 17.23
C ASP A 185 -5.97 -2.99 16.96
N LYS A 186 -4.84 -3.25 16.29
CA LYS A 186 -3.90 -2.18 15.90
C LYS A 186 -4.52 -1.21 14.89
N MET A 187 -5.28 -1.72 13.91
CA MET A 187 -5.98 -0.87 12.96
C MET A 187 -7.03 -0.01 13.65
N LEU A 188 -7.83 -0.60 14.53
CA LEU A 188 -8.85 0.13 15.30
C LEU A 188 -8.25 1.17 16.25
N ASP A 189 -7.11 0.86 16.88
CA ASP A 189 -6.37 1.81 17.72
C ASP A 189 -5.91 3.03 16.89
N HIS A 190 -5.36 2.79 15.69
CA HIS A 190 -4.96 3.88 14.81
C HIS A 190 -6.17 4.73 14.37
N VAL A 191 -7.26 4.10 13.91
CA VAL A 191 -8.51 4.79 13.57
C VAL A 191 -9.00 5.64 14.74
N GLY A 192 -8.98 5.09 15.96
CA GLY A 192 -9.38 5.79 17.17
C GLY A 192 -8.50 7.00 17.48
N LYS A 193 -7.18 6.89 17.30
CA LYS A 193 -6.24 8.01 17.51
C LYS A 193 -6.46 9.14 16.51
N VAL A 194 -6.65 8.82 15.22
CA VAL A 194 -6.93 9.84 14.20
C VAL A 194 -8.29 10.49 14.44
N ALA A 195 -9.32 9.71 14.76
CA ALA A 195 -10.66 10.22 15.04
C ALA A 195 -10.77 11.06 16.33
N ALA A 196 -9.81 10.93 17.25
CA ALA A 196 -9.76 11.73 18.47
C ALA A 196 -9.13 13.13 18.28
N LEU A 197 -8.59 13.42 17.10
CA LEU A 197 -8.04 14.74 16.79
C LEU A 197 -9.14 15.82 16.78
N PRO A 198 -8.82 17.09 17.11
CA PRO A 198 -9.80 18.17 17.12
C PRO A 198 -10.55 18.31 15.79
N GLY A 199 -11.87 18.19 15.83
CA GLY A 199 -12.74 18.28 14.66
C GLY A 199 -12.73 17.07 13.72
N ALA A 200 -11.93 16.04 14.00
CA ALA A 200 -11.94 14.79 13.24
C ALA A 200 -13.18 13.94 13.59
N LYS A 201 -13.63 13.13 12.63
CA LYS A 201 -14.75 12.20 12.81
C LYS A 201 -14.62 10.97 11.92
N VAL A 202 -15.06 9.81 12.42
CA VAL A 202 -15.25 8.64 11.56
C VAL A 202 -16.46 8.89 10.66
N VAL A 203 -16.27 8.90 9.35
CA VAL A 203 -17.34 9.13 8.37
C VAL A 203 -18.11 7.84 8.09
N PHE A 204 -17.36 6.73 7.96
CA PHE A 204 -17.92 5.38 7.85
C PHE A 204 -16.88 4.33 8.26
N GLY A 205 -17.33 3.09 8.50
CA GLY A 205 -16.48 1.99 8.94
C GLY A 205 -16.04 2.13 10.41
N GLY A 206 -14.75 1.96 10.67
CA GLY A 206 -14.20 2.05 12.04
C GLY A 206 -14.56 0.85 12.92
N ARG A 207 -14.88 -0.29 12.32
CA ARG A 207 -15.29 -1.52 13.01
C ARG A 207 -14.60 -2.73 12.42
N LYS A 208 -14.59 -3.81 13.19
CA LYS A 208 -14.16 -5.11 12.71
C LYS A 208 -15.00 -5.55 11.50
N LEU A 209 -14.35 -6.04 10.46
CA LEU A 209 -15.03 -6.57 9.27
C LEU A 209 -15.88 -7.80 9.63
N ALA A 210 -17.15 -7.78 9.24
CA ALA A 210 -18.05 -8.92 9.39
C ALA A 210 -17.55 -10.11 8.59
N GLY A 211 -17.58 -11.31 9.16
CA GLY A 211 -17.03 -12.54 8.55
C GLY A 211 -15.52 -12.72 8.75
N SER A 212 -14.82 -11.75 9.34
CA SER A 212 -13.38 -11.85 9.59
C SER A 212 -13.00 -12.80 10.73
N GLU A 213 -13.96 -13.35 11.46
CA GLU A 213 -13.75 -14.44 12.41
C GLU A 213 -13.25 -15.73 11.75
N ALA A 214 -13.46 -15.88 10.45
CA ALA A 214 -12.92 -16.98 9.65
C ALA A 214 -11.44 -16.80 9.29
N PHE A 215 -10.87 -15.60 9.49
CA PHE A 215 -9.46 -15.35 9.17
C PHE A 215 -8.54 -15.99 10.20
N HIS A 216 -7.33 -16.32 9.76
CA HIS A 216 -6.28 -16.73 10.67
C HIS A 216 -6.00 -15.65 11.73
N ALA A 217 -5.80 -16.05 12.99
CA ALA A 217 -5.66 -15.12 14.12
C ALA A 217 -4.51 -14.09 14.00
N ALA A 218 -3.53 -14.35 13.14
CA ALA A 218 -2.43 -13.43 12.86
C ALA A 218 -2.83 -12.26 11.97
N TYR A 219 -3.98 -12.31 11.30
CA TYR A 219 -4.41 -11.34 10.31
C TYR A 219 -5.54 -10.46 10.84
N GLY A 220 -5.60 -9.24 10.34
CA GLY A 220 -6.64 -8.29 10.69
C GLY A 220 -7.82 -8.30 9.73
N GLY A 221 -8.94 -7.77 10.20
CA GLY A 221 -10.12 -7.50 9.38
C GLY A 221 -10.76 -6.18 9.82
N LEU A 222 -10.67 -5.18 8.97
CA LEU A 222 -11.29 -3.87 9.16
C LEU A 222 -12.32 -3.62 8.06
N GLU A 223 -13.49 -3.10 8.40
CA GLU A 223 -14.41 -2.58 7.38
C GLU A 223 -13.75 -1.43 6.63
N PRO A 224 -14.06 -1.22 5.33
CA PRO A 224 -13.66 -0.01 4.63
C PRO A 224 -13.96 1.22 5.49
N THR A 225 -12.93 1.99 5.81
CA THR A 225 -13.01 3.05 6.82
C THR A 225 -12.49 4.38 6.27
N ALA A 226 -13.23 5.45 6.51
CA ALA A 226 -12.77 6.80 6.26
C ALA A 226 -12.91 7.65 7.52
N VAL A 227 -11.85 8.41 7.83
CA VAL A 227 -11.85 9.44 8.87
C VAL A 227 -11.65 10.79 8.21
N GLU A 228 -12.58 11.71 8.46
CA GLU A 228 -12.43 13.10 8.05
C GLU A 228 -11.59 13.85 9.08
N VAL A 229 -10.60 14.60 8.61
CA VAL A 229 -9.71 15.42 9.45
C VAL A 229 -9.67 16.82 8.86
N PRO A 230 -9.98 17.88 9.63
CA PRO A 230 -9.85 19.25 9.12
C PRO A 230 -8.40 19.57 8.71
N LEU A 231 -8.22 20.25 7.59
CA LEU A 231 -6.90 20.60 7.06
C LEU A 231 -6.03 21.36 8.10
N ALA A 232 -6.62 22.33 8.80
CA ALA A 232 -5.93 23.05 9.86
C ALA A 232 -5.49 22.16 11.04
N THR A 233 -6.26 21.12 11.36
CA THR A 233 -5.89 20.14 12.40
C THR A 233 -4.75 19.25 11.92
N MET A 234 -4.80 18.78 10.67
CA MET A 234 -3.71 17.98 10.07
C MET A 234 -2.37 18.73 10.13
N LEU A 235 -2.38 20.03 9.85
CA LEU A 235 -1.18 20.88 9.80
C LEU A 235 -0.76 21.47 11.15
N ALA A 236 -1.53 21.24 12.23
CA ALA A 236 -1.35 21.91 13.54
C ALA A 236 0.00 21.64 14.19
N SER A 237 0.55 20.44 14.05
CA SER A 237 1.88 20.08 14.59
C SER A 237 2.53 18.96 13.78
N PRO A 238 3.86 18.78 13.88
CA PRO A 238 4.54 17.64 13.27
C PRO A 238 3.97 16.29 13.70
N GLU A 239 3.66 16.13 14.99
CA GLU A 239 3.15 14.87 15.57
C GLU A 239 1.75 14.55 15.04
N THR A 240 0.90 15.58 14.89
CA THR A 240 -0.43 15.41 14.29
C THR A 240 -0.32 15.04 12.82
N PHE A 241 0.56 15.71 12.09
CA PHE A 241 0.81 15.41 10.69
C PHE A 241 1.30 13.98 10.50
N GLU A 242 2.30 13.54 11.28
CA GLU A 242 2.82 12.17 11.25
C GLU A 242 1.73 11.13 11.56
N LEU A 243 0.89 11.38 12.59
CA LEU A 243 -0.23 10.49 12.90
C LEU A 243 -1.20 10.36 11.74
N VAL A 244 -1.60 11.48 11.12
CA VAL A 244 -2.56 11.51 10.01
C VAL A 244 -1.98 10.88 8.75
N THR A 245 -0.67 11.01 8.51
CA THR A 245 0.04 10.48 7.34
C THR A 245 0.73 9.14 7.61
N THR A 246 0.39 8.45 8.70
CA THR A 246 0.85 7.08 8.95
C THR A 246 0.10 6.10 8.06
N GLU A 247 0.82 5.38 7.22
CA GLU A 247 0.27 4.37 6.31
C GLU A 247 -0.22 3.14 7.08
N LEU A 248 -1.52 2.84 7.00
CA LEU A 248 -2.10 1.68 7.66
C LEU A 248 -1.96 0.39 6.82
N PHE A 249 -1.68 0.50 5.53
CA PHE A 249 -1.63 -0.61 4.57
C PHE A 249 -2.82 -1.57 4.69
N GLY A 250 -4.02 -0.99 4.74
CA GLY A 250 -5.29 -1.65 4.98
C GLY A 250 -6.45 -0.79 4.44
N PRO A 251 -7.71 -1.20 4.61
CA PRO A 251 -8.88 -0.51 4.05
C PRO A 251 -9.23 0.77 4.83
N PHE A 252 -8.33 1.72 4.82
CA PHE A 252 -8.42 2.98 5.57
C PHE A 252 -7.93 4.15 4.71
N GLN A 253 -8.66 5.25 4.76
CA GLN A 253 -8.21 6.52 4.19
C GLN A 253 -8.60 7.69 5.08
N VAL A 254 -7.87 8.79 4.92
CA VAL A 254 -8.22 10.08 5.48
C VAL A 254 -8.88 10.95 4.41
N LEU A 255 -9.98 11.62 4.76
CA LEU A 255 -10.61 12.64 3.93
C LEU A 255 -10.30 14.00 4.54
N VAL A 256 -9.80 14.92 3.74
CA VAL A 256 -9.45 16.29 4.18
C VAL A 256 -10.25 17.28 3.36
N PRO A 257 -11.34 17.84 3.90
CA PRO A 257 -12.10 18.88 3.20
C PRO A 257 -11.30 20.18 3.11
N TYR A 258 -11.44 20.88 1.98
CA TYR A 258 -10.81 22.18 1.77
C TYR A 258 -11.66 23.08 0.87
N ALA A 259 -11.47 24.42 0.99
CA ALA A 259 -12.14 25.44 0.19
C ALA A 259 -11.17 26.10 -0.81
N ASP A 260 -11.69 26.91 -1.72
CA ASP A 260 -10.93 27.59 -2.79
C ASP A 260 -9.67 28.32 -2.29
N ASP A 261 -9.75 28.98 -1.13
CA ASP A 261 -8.65 29.76 -0.55
C ASP A 261 -7.62 28.89 0.22
N GLN A 262 -7.79 27.58 0.27
CA GLN A 262 -6.96 26.66 1.04
C GLN A 262 -6.06 25.77 0.16
N LEU A 263 -6.06 25.96 -1.16
CA LEU A 263 -5.24 25.13 -2.06
C LEU A 263 -3.75 25.16 -1.71
N ASP A 264 -3.22 26.33 -1.36
CA ASP A 264 -1.80 26.45 -0.96
C ASP A 264 -1.47 25.62 0.28
N LEU A 265 -2.41 25.47 1.22
CA LEU A 265 -2.23 24.61 2.40
C LEU A 265 -2.29 23.14 2.03
N VAL A 266 -3.12 22.75 1.04
CA VAL A 266 -3.15 21.39 0.50
C VAL A 266 -1.81 21.06 -0.16
N LEU A 267 -1.25 21.97 -0.95
CA LEU A 267 0.05 21.79 -1.58
C LEU A 267 1.18 21.70 -0.53
N GLU A 268 1.14 22.52 0.52
CA GLU A 268 2.05 22.42 1.65
C GLU A 268 1.96 21.02 2.31
N ALA A 269 0.75 20.49 2.52
CA ALA A 269 0.57 19.15 3.05
C ALA A 269 1.20 18.08 2.15
N CYS A 270 1.02 18.21 0.82
CA CYS A 270 1.64 17.30 -0.15
C CYS A 270 3.17 17.36 -0.13
N GLU A 271 3.76 18.57 -0.05
CA GLU A 271 5.21 18.75 0.04
C GLU A 271 5.81 18.16 1.33
N ARG A 272 5.06 18.16 2.43
CA ARG A 272 5.47 17.55 3.70
C ARG A 272 5.42 16.02 3.70
N MET A 273 4.65 15.42 2.78
CA MET A 273 4.60 13.96 2.59
C MET A 273 5.83 13.52 1.80
N THR A 274 6.81 12.96 2.47
CA THR A 274 8.13 12.67 1.88
C THR A 274 8.15 11.46 0.95
N ASN A 275 7.23 10.53 1.13
CA ASN A 275 7.22 9.25 0.41
C ASN A 275 5.83 8.95 -0.11
N HIS A 276 5.67 8.99 -1.42
CA HIS A 276 4.47 8.53 -2.12
C HIS A 276 4.89 7.83 -3.41
N LEU A 277 4.15 6.81 -3.79
CA LEU A 277 4.35 6.08 -5.04
C LEU A 277 3.45 6.65 -6.13
N THR A 278 2.22 6.98 -5.77
CA THR A 278 1.23 7.56 -6.68
C THR A 278 0.68 8.88 -6.15
N ALA A 279 0.35 9.75 -7.08
CA ALA A 279 -0.30 11.03 -6.83
C ALA A 279 -1.34 11.27 -7.91
N ALA A 280 -2.51 11.75 -7.55
CA ALA A 280 -3.58 12.03 -8.50
C ALA A 280 -4.19 13.42 -8.26
N VAL A 281 -4.45 14.13 -9.34
CA VAL A 281 -5.21 15.38 -9.34
C VAL A 281 -6.38 15.23 -10.29
N VAL A 282 -7.57 15.58 -9.82
CA VAL A 282 -8.80 15.61 -10.60
C VAL A 282 -9.24 17.07 -10.70
N SER A 283 -9.01 17.67 -11.84
CA SER A 283 -9.39 19.05 -12.17
C SER A 283 -9.32 19.25 -13.69
N ASN A 284 -10.05 20.22 -14.22
CA ASN A 284 -10.03 20.66 -15.62
C ASN A 284 -9.04 21.79 -15.86
#